data_6dad5d6198bd9097bb8cf070495f0011
#
_entry.id   6dad5d6198bd9097bb8cf070495f0011
#
_cell.length_a   1.000
_cell.length_b   1.000
_cell.length_c   1.000
_cell.angle_alpha   90.00
_cell.angle_beta   90.00
_cell.angle_gamma   90.00
#
_symmetry.space_group_name_H-M   'P 1'
#
loop_
_entity.id
_entity.type
_entity.pdbx_description
1 polymer ?
#
loop_
_entity_poly.entity_id
_entity_poly.type
_entity_poly.pdbx_seq_one_letter_code
_entity_poly.pdbx_strand_id
1 'polypeptide(L)'
;MKKLFQRWSKRLDKMVSVIGSEDQIKTCIVCNESKNQKHFHLCMKDNFGNYRTRTTCGPCYNVDRGHRRSMELLYEQPKGCEICKTERELFPDHCHYTKKHRGWLCVRCNTAIGQLGDTVPGLQKAMDYLNERGHNV
;
A
#
# COMPACT_ATOMS: atom_id res chain seq x y z
N MET A 1 20.71 19.24 -0.88
CA MET A 1 19.68 19.33 -1.94
C MET A 1 19.28 17.92 -2.38
N LYS A 2 17.96 17.63 -2.54
CA LYS A 2 17.52 16.34 -3.08
C LYS A 2 17.85 16.28 -4.57
N LYS A 3 18.48 15.21 -5.02
CA LYS A 3 18.71 14.97 -6.45
C LYS A 3 17.38 14.71 -7.14
N LEU A 4 17.12 15.30 -8.30
CA LEU A 4 15.91 15.16 -9.09
C LEU A 4 16.25 14.72 -10.51
N PHE A 5 15.39 13.91 -11.10
CA PHE A 5 15.43 13.58 -12.53
C PHE A 5 14.05 13.72 -13.17
N GLN A 6 14.01 13.89 -14.47
CA GLN A 6 12.79 14.03 -15.25
C GLN A 6 12.33 12.66 -15.76
N ARG A 7 11.03 12.38 -15.64
CA ARG A 7 10.43 11.13 -16.10
C ARG A 7 9.08 11.37 -16.74
N TRP A 8 8.81 10.74 -17.87
CA TRP A 8 7.49 10.73 -18.49
C TRP A 8 6.48 9.95 -17.65
N SER A 9 5.36 10.58 -17.32
CA SER A 9 4.26 9.96 -16.61
C SER A 9 3.12 9.66 -17.59
N LYS A 10 2.94 8.40 -17.97
CA LYS A 10 1.85 7.96 -18.86
C LYS A 10 0.46 8.34 -18.32
N ARG A 11 0.28 8.31 -16.98
CA ARG A 11 -1.01 8.66 -16.36
C ARG A 11 -1.36 10.14 -16.46
N LEU A 12 -0.36 11.01 -16.43
CA LEU A 12 -0.53 12.47 -16.44
C LEU A 12 -0.25 13.08 -17.80
N ASP A 13 0.21 12.26 -18.73
CA ASP A 13 0.63 12.64 -20.08
C ASP A 13 1.59 13.84 -20.14
N LYS A 14 2.59 13.82 -19.25
CA LYS A 14 3.62 14.88 -19.15
C LYS A 14 4.90 14.43 -18.46
N MET A 15 5.94 15.23 -18.61
CA MET A 15 7.19 15.11 -17.84
C MET A 15 6.96 15.54 -16.38
N VAL A 16 7.49 14.80 -15.43
CA VAL A 16 7.41 15.09 -14.00
C VAL A 16 8.76 14.97 -13.33
N SER A 17 9.00 15.81 -12.33
CA SER A 17 10.20 15.73 -11.49
C SER A 17 10.07 14.61 -10.48
N VAL A 18 11.06 13.73 -10.40
CA VAL A 18 11.11 12.57 -9.51
C VAL A 18 12.31 12.67 -8.59
N ILE A 19 12.10 12.42 -7.30
CA ILE A 19 13.18 12.43 -6.30
C ILE A 19 14.09 11.22 -6.49
N GLY A 20 15.39 11.45 -6.60
CA GLY A 20 16.42 10.44 -6.79
C GLY A 20 17.14 10.59 -8.13
N SER A 21 17.60 9.48 -8.67
CA SER A 21 18.25 9.38 -9.98
C SER A 21 17.66 8.21 -10.75
N GLU A 22 17.57 8.30 -12.07
CA GLU A 22 17.04 7.22 -12.90
C GLU A 22 17.80 5.90 -12.66
N ASP A 23 19.11 5.99 -12.52
CA ASP A 23 20.01 4.85 -12.30
C ASP A 23 20.16 4.44 -10.84
N GLN A 24 19.50 5.14 -9.91
CA GLN A 24 19.53 4.77 -8.52
C GLN A 24 18.94 3.37 -8.34
N ILE A 25 19.71 2.50 -7.71
CA ILE A 25 19.29 1.14 -7.40
C ILE A 25 18.39 1.17 -6.16
N LYS A 26 17.24 0.49 -6.24
CA LYS A 26 16.30 0.26 -5.15
C LYS A 26 15.99 -1.23 -5.07
N THR A 27 15.88 -1.74 -3.86
CA THR A 27 15.43 -3.12 -3.63
C THR A 27 13.92 -3.14 -3.45
N CYS A 28 13.25 -4.00 -4.21
CA CYS A 28 11.81 -4.22 -4.08
C CYS A 28 11.50 -4.99 -2.79
N ILE A 29 10.60 -4.47 -1.96
CA ILE A 29 10.22 -5.11 -0.68
C ILE A 29 9.43 -6.42 -0.85
N VAL A 30 8.98 -6.74 -2.07
CA VAL A 30 8.16 -7.95 -2.35
C VAL A 30 9.01 -9.07 -2.94
N CYS A 31 9.80 -8.80 -3.99
CA CYS A 31 10.64 -9.83 -4.63
C CYS A 31 12.10 -9.80 -4.18
N ASN A 32 12.50 -8.86 -3.34
CA ASN A 32 13.88 -8.62 -2.87
C ASN A 32 14.92 -8.37 -4.00
N GLU A 33 14.46 -8.17 -5.24
CA GLU A 33 15.35 -7.85 -6.34
C GLU A 33 15.72 -6.36 -6.36
N SER A 34 16.99 -6.10 -6.63
CA SER A 34 17.51 -4.74 -6.83
C SER A 34 17.33 -4.31 -8.28
N LYS A 35 16.69 -3.19 -8.51
CA LYS A 35 16.35 -2.64 -9.82
C LYS A 35 16.57 -1.14 -9.87
N ASN A 36 16.79 -0.59 -11.06
CA ASN A 36 16.85 0.85 -11.25
C ASN A 36 15.52 1.51 -10.85
N GLN A 37 15.57 2.69 -10.27
CA GLN A 37 14.41 3.45 -9.78
C GLN A 37 13.31 3.61 -10.85
N LYS A 38 13.66 3.65 -12.13
CA LYS A 38 12.71 3.70 -13.26
C LYS A 38 11.71 2.55 -13.28
N HIS A 39 12.05 1.39 -12.72
CA HIS A 39 11.18 0.21 -12.65
C HIS A 39 10.16 0.24 -11.51
N PHE A 40 10.12 1.34 -10.74
CA PHE A 40 9.16 1.55 -9.67
C PHE A 40 8.12 2.60 -10.07
N HIS A 41 6.84 2.33 -9.79
CA HIS A 41 5.77 3.28 -10.09
C HIS A 41 5.90 4.57 -9.27
N LEU A 42 5.46 5.67 -9.85
CA LEU A 42 5.33 6.94 -9.14
C LEU A 42 4.23 6.84 -8.07
N CYS A 43 4.45 7.50 -6.95
CA CYS A 43 3.47 7.62 -5.88
C CYS A 43 3.27 9.09 -5.47
N MET A 44 3.12 9.36 -4.18
CA MET A 44 2.82 10.70 -3.65
C MET A 44 3.86 11.75 -4.07
N LYS A 45 3.41 12.99 -4.16
CA LYS A 45 4.26 14.18 -4.29
C LYS A 45 4.76 14.65 -2.92
N ASP A 46 5.92 15.29 -2.91
CA ASP A 46 6.32 16.11 -1.78
C ASP A 46 5.66 17.51 -1.84
N ASN A 47 5.93 18.35 -0.85
CA ASN A 47 5.39 19.71 -0.76
C ASN A 47 5.86 20.62 -1.92
N PHE A 48 6.89 20.23 -2.66
CA PHE A 48 7.42 20.96 -3.82
C PHE A 48 6.90 20.40 -5.15
N GLY A 49 5.98 19.44 -5.11
CA GLY A 49 5.38 18.84 -6.30
C GLY A 49 6.22 17.73 -6.95
N ASN A 50 7.33 17.31 -6.35
CA ASN A 50 8.18 16.24 -6.88
C ASN A 50 7.63 14.87 -6.48
N TYR A 51 7.61 13.93 -7.43
CA TYR A 51 7.13 12.58 -7.18
C TYR A 51 8.18 11.71 -6.49
N ARG A 52 7.70 10.80 -5.66
CA ARG A 52 8.49 9.68 -5.15
C ARG A 52 8.14 8.42 -5.94
N THR A 53 9.03 7.44 -5.92
CA THR A 53 8.73 6.09 -6.40
C THR A 53 8.32 5.17 -5.26
N ARG A 54 7.44 4.21 -5.55
CA ARG A 54 7.03 3.17 -4.60
C ARG A 54 8.23 2.34 -4.11
N THR A 55 8.02 1.58 -3.06
CA THR A 55 8.97 0.58 -2.56
C THR A 55 8.80 -0.79 -3.24
N THR A 56 7.68 -0.97 -3.95
CA THR A 56 7.38 -2.17 -4.74
C THR A 56 7.63 -1.91 -6.21
N CYS A 57 8.36 -2.78 -6.89
CA CYS A 57 8.64 -2.65 -8.33
C CYS A 57 7.38 -2.82 -9.19
N GLY A 58 7.42 -2.36 -10.44
CA GLY A 58 6.29 -2.37 -11.36
C GLY A 58 5.62 -3.75 -11.51
N PRO A 59 6.36 -4.83 -11.82
CA PRO A 59 5.78 -6.16 -11.91
C PRO A 59 5.03 -6.61 -10.65
N CYS A 60 5.66 -6.50 -9.47
CA CYS A 60 5.03 -6.88 -8.21
C CYS A 60 3.78 -6.02 -7.89
N TYR A 61 3.84 -4.72 -8.17
CA TYR A 61 2.70 -3.82 -8.01
C TYR A 61 1.53 -4.19 -8.93
N ASN A 62 1.82 -4.55 -10.19
CA ASN A 62 0.79 -4.94 -11.16
C ASN A 62 0.12 -6.27 -10.79
N VAL A 63 0.89 -7.23 -10.27
CA VAL A 63 0.34 -8.50 -9.75
C VAL A 63 -0.62 -8.24 -8.59
N ASP A 64 -0.20 -7.44 -7.61
CA ASP A 64 -1.04 -7.10 -6.46
C ASP A 64 -2.33 -6.34 -6.88
N ARG A 65 -2.19 -5.39 -7.81
CA ARG A 65 -3.33 -4.64 -8.35
C ARG A 65 -4.30 -5.53 -9.12
N GLY A 66 -3.79 -6.46 -9.93
CA GLY A 66 -4.59 -7.44 -10.66
C GLY A 66 -5.36 -8.35 -9.71
N HIS A 67 -4.71 -8.81 -8.65
CA HIS A 67 -5.32 -9.64 -7.63
C HIS A 67 -6.48 -8.93 -6.90
N ARG A 68 -6.29 -7.67 -6.48
CA ARG A 68 -7.38 -6.88 -5.88
C ARG A 68 -8.58 -6.71 -6.82
N ARG A 69 -8.33 -6.40 -8.09
CA ARG A 69 -9.41 -6.27 -9.09
C ARG A 69 -10.17 -7.60 -9.30
N SER A 70 -9.49 -8.73 -9.28
CA SER A 70 -10.14 -10.03 -9.36
C SER A 70 -11.04 -10.29 -8.15
N MET A 71 -10.63 -9.90 -6.95
CA MET A 71 -11.47 -10.03 -5.75
C MET A 71 -12.72 -9.14 -5.83
N GLU A 72 -12.61 -7.91 -6.34
CA GLU A 72 -13.75 -7.00 -6.55
C GLU A 72 -14.80 -7.60 -7.48
N LEU A 73 -14.40 -8.47 -8.43
CA LEU A 73 -15.31 -9.16 -9.36
C LEU A 73 -15.90 -10.44 -8.80
N LEU A 74 -15.21 -11.11 -7.88
CA LEU A 74 -15.58 -12.44 -7.38
C LEU A 74 -16.37 -12.43 -6.07
N TYR A 75 -16.26 -11.36 -5.29
CA TYR A 75 -16.86 -11.27 -3.96
C TYR A 75 -17.81 -10.08 -3.87
N GLU A 76 -19.01 -10.34 -3.37
CA GLU A 76 -20.00 -9.30 -3.14
C GLU A 76 -19.52 -8.32 -2.06
N GLN A 77 -19.67 -7.03 -2.33
CA GLN A 77 -19.30 -5.98 -1.41
C GLN A 77 -20.43 -5.69 -0.41
N PRO A 78 -20.21 -5.77 0.91
CA PRO A 78 -21.21 -5.41 1.92
C PRO A 78 -21.42 -3.89 1.97
N LYS A 79 -22.49 -3.45 2.65
CA LYS A 79 -22.79 -2.02 2.82
C LYS A 79 -21.75 -1.26 3.65
N GLY A 80 -21.12 -1.92 4.61
CA GLY A 80 -20.19 -1.29 5.52
C GLY A 80 -18.94 -2.12 5.80
N CYS A 81 -17.90 -1.44 6.31
CA CYS A 81 -16.65 -2.08 6.70
C CYS A 81 -16.88 -3.21 7.70
N GLU A 82 -16.29 -4.37 7.44
CA GLU A 82 -16.51 -5.55 8.30
C GLU A 82 -15.95 -5.40 9.72
N ILE A 83 -15.00 -4.48 9.93
CA ILE A 83 -14.47 -4.17 11.28
C ILE A 83 -15.28 -3.05 11.95
N CYS A 84 -15.27 -1.84 11.40
CA CYS A 84 -15.88 -0.68 12.08
C CYS A 84 -17.33 -0.42 11.72
N LYS A 85 -17.93 -1.23 10.86
CA LYS A 85 -19.31 -1.17 10.37
C LYS A 85 -19.71 0.15 9.68
N THR A 86 -18.80 1.11 9.53
CA THR A 86 -19.10 2.39 8.90
C THR A 86 -19.33 2.21 7.40
N GLU A 87 -20.38 2.82 6.88
CA GLU A 87 -20.66 2.90 5.44
C GLU A 87 -19.71 3.92 4.77
N ARG A 88 -18.69 3.42 4.11
CA ARG A 88 -17.64 4.17 3.41
C ARG A 88 -17.17 3.39 2.19
N GLU A 89 -16.35 4.01 1.36
CA GLU A 89 -15.63 3.29 0.31
C GLU A 89 -14.86 2.11 0.90
N LEU A 90 -15.11 0.92 0.36
CA LEU A 90 -14.52 -0.34 0.81
C LEU A 90 -13.52 -0.87 -0.21
N PHE A 91 -12.53 -1.57 0.30
CA PHE A 91 -11.48 -2.23 -0.47
C PHE A 91 -11.41 -3.69 -0.08
N PRO A 92 -11.20 -4.61 -1.04
CA PRO A 92 -11.03 -6.02 -0.71
C PRO A 92 -9.73 -6.19 0.09
N ASP A 93 -9.85 -6.78 1.25
CA ASP A 93 -8.74 -7.18 2.09
C ASP A 93 -8.33 -8.62 1.80
N HIS A 94 -7.04 -8.92 1.88
CA HIS A 94 -6.51 -10.25 1.62
C HIS A 94 -5.26 -10.55 2.43
N CYS A 95 -5.05 -11.80 2.73
CA CYS A 95 -3.83 -12.26 3.37
C CYS A 95 -2.61 -12.08 2.44
N HIS A 96 -1.61 -11.33 2.87
CA HIS A 96 -0.41 -11.07 2.09
C HIS A 96 0.43 -12.34 1.78
N TYR A 97 0.30 -13.39 2.61
CA TYR A 97 1.01 -14.68 2.43
C TYR A 97 0.24 -15.62 1.51
N THR A 98 -1.04 -15.87 1.81
CA THR A 98 -1.85 -16.87 1.08
C THR A 98 -2.58 -16.27 -0.12
N LYS A 99 -2.64 -14.95 -0.24
CA LYS A 99 -3.41 -14.20 -1.24
C LYS A 99 -4.93 -14.45 -1.19
N LYS A 100 -5.43 -15.14 -0.16
CA LYS A 100 -6.87 -15.39 0.01
C LYS A 100 -7.59 -14.13 0.47
N HIS A 101 -8.76 -13.88 -0.09
CA HIS A 101 -9.67 -12.83 0.35
C HIS A 101 -10.06 -13.05 1.81
N ARG A 102 -10.10 -11.99 2.60
CA ARG A 102 -10.49 -12.00 4.02
C ARG A 102 -11.81 -11.27 4.28
N GLY A 103 -12.12 -10.28 3.46
CA GLY A 103 -13.32 -9.47 3.62
C GLY A 103 -13.16 -8.09 2.99
N TRP A 104 -14.05 -7.16 3.36
CA TRP A 104 -14.11 -5.80 2.84
C TRP A 104 -13.90 -4.76 3.92
N LEU A 105 -12.87 -3.96 3.78
CA LEU A 105 -12.49 -2.97 4.79
C LEU A 105 -12.43 -1.56 4.21
N CYS A 106 -12.81 -0.57 5.02
CA CYS A 106 -12.49 0.81 4.70
C CYS A 106 -10.96 1.06 4.77
N VAL A 107 -10.49 2.10 4.11
CA VAL A 107 -9.06 2.41 4.05
C VAL A 107 -8.41 2.53 5.44
N ARG A 108 -9.13 3.06 6.44
CA ARG A 108 -8.62 3.22 7.81
C ARG A 108 -8.35 1.88 8.49
N CYS A 109 -9.32 0.98 8.46
CA CYS A 109 -9.18 -0.35 9.07
C CYS A 109 -8.14 -1.21 8.36
N ASN A 110 -8.14 -1.21 7.02
CA ASN A 110 -7.15 -1.93 6.23
C ASN A 110 -5.72 -1.42 6.49
N THR A 111 -5.54 -0.10 6.54
CA THR A 111 -4.23 0.50 6.87
C THR A 111 -3.79 0.18 8.30
N ALA A 112 -4.70 0.25 9.27
CA ALA A 112 -4.39 -0.04 10.68
C ALA A 112 -3.89 -1.47 10.88
N ILE A 113 -4.58 -2.46 10.31
CA ILE A 113 -4.13 -3.86 10.34
C ILE A 113 -2.75 -4.01 9.72
N GLY A 114 -2.54 -3.42 8.53
CA GLY A 114 -1.25 -3.48 7.83
C GLY A 114 -0.10 -2.86 8.63
N GLN A 115 -0.33 -1.72 9.30
CA GLN A 115 0.67 -1.06 10.14
C GLN A 115 1.03 -1.87 11.39
N LEU A 116 0.10 -2.68 11.90
CA LEU A 116 0.32 -3.59 13.03
C LEU A 116 0.82 -4.98 12.59
N GLY A 117 1.33 -5.09 11.37
CA GLY A 117 2.00 -6.29 10.86
C GLY A 117 1.09 -7.30 10.18
N ASP A 118 -0.19 -6.96 9.96
CA ASP A 118 -1.17 -7.80 9.25
C ASP A 118 -1.37 -9.21 9.84
N THR A 119 -1.14 -9.36 11.13
CA THR A 119 -1.19 -10.63 11.87
C THR A 119 -1.86 -10.49 13.22
N VAL A 120 -2.47 -11.58 13.70
CA VAL A 120 -3.07 -11.62 15.05
C VAL A 120 -2.04 -11.28 16.15
N PRO A 121 -0.81 -11.82 16.14
CA PRO A 121 0.20 -11.42 17.13
C PRO A 121 0.57 -9.92 17.08
N GLY A 122 0.56 -9.29 15.91
CA GLY A 122 0.82 -7.86 15.79
C GLY A 122 -0.28 -7.02 16.44
N LEU A 123 -1.54 -7.38 16.19
CA LEU A 123 -2.70 -6.75 16.82
C LEU A 123 -2.72 -6.99 18.33
N GLN A 124 -2.37 -8.20 18.78
CA GLN A 124 -2.33 -8.53 20.20
C GLN A 124 -1.35 -7.64 20.97
N LYS A 125 -0.17 -7.39 20.42
CA LYS A 125 0.81 -6.46 21.03
C LYS A 125 0.24 -5.05 21.23
N ALA A 126 -0.57 -4.56 20.30
CA ALA A 126 -1.21 -3.26 20.44
C ALA A 126 -2.29 -3.27 21.53
N MET A 127 -3.04 -4.35 21.64
CA MET A 127 -4.02 -4.55 22.72
C MET A 127 -3.35 -4.62 24.07
N ASP A 128 -2.28 -5.41 24.19
CA ASP A 128 -1.51 -5.56 25.43
C ASP A 128 -0.95 -4.21 25.90
N TYR A 129 -0.38 -3.43 24.96
CA TYR A 129 0.10 -2.08 25.24
C TYR A 129 -0.99 -1.17 25.82
N LEU A 130 -2.22 -1.19 25.24
CA LEU A 130 -3.32 -0.37 25.76
C LEU A 130 -3.79 -0.85 27.12
N ASN A 131 -3.87 -2.16 27.35
CA ASN A 131 -4.25 -2.75 28.64
C ASN A 131 -3.28 -2.37 29.76
N GLU A 132 -1.97 -2.45 29.50
CA GLU A 132 -0.94 -2.08 30.47
C GLU A 132 -0.94 -0.59 30.82
N ARG A 133 -1.40 0.28 29.94
CA ARG A 133 -1.45 1.72 30.15
C ARG A 133 -2.80 2.22 30.72
N GLY A 134 -3.74 1.33 30.99
CA GLY A 134 -5.02 1.67 31.62
C GLY A 134 -6.00 2.48 30.78
N HIS A 135 -5.86 2.45 29.44
CA HIS A 135 -6.76 3.13 28.50
C HIS A 135 -7.86 2.20 27.97
N ASN A 136 -8.47 1.43 28.86
CA ASN A 136 -9.67 0.64 28.54
C ASN A 136 -10.89 1.58 28.65
N VAL A 137 -11.33 2.10 27.50
CA VAL A 137 -12.58 2.87 27.38
C VAL A 137 -13.63 1.99 26.75
#